data_240f88c813cda2e08f8ece11a7c42082
#
_entry.id   240f88c813cda2e08f8ece11a7c42082
#
_cell.length_a   1.000
_cell.length_b   1.000
_cell.length_c   1.000
_cell.angle_alpha   90.00
_cell.angle_beta   90.00
_cell.angle_gamma   90.00
#
_symmetry.space_group_name_H-M   'P 1'
#
loop_
_entity.id
_entity.type
_entity.pdbx_description
1 polymer ?
#
loop_
_entity_poly.entity_id
_entity_poly.type
_entity_poly.pdbx_seq_one_letter_code
_entity_poly.pdbx_strand_id
1 'polypeptide(L)'
;MIYNDLFIEQECNAIQAWYPTYERAAEKLEYRQLPPRKVKTLFYGDSITYNFQINEFFPGISFLNRGIPGDSLTGLYCRLEEDLYPYQPEQVGMLAGSNGISEENERMLAKYEAIADLITEHGSKVYLCSILPLRHGDQWDRFQFQDKIVALNKRMAELAKRKYAGFIDYHSAVSDETGELDEKFAKPDGTHITFHGYCAMAEVLKNSVDLY
;
A
#
# COMPACT_ATOMS: atom_id res chain seq x y z
N MET A 1 4.79 -22.64 1.02
CA MET A 1 6.10 -23.14 0.62
C MET A 1 6.47 -22.82 -0.84
N ILE A 2 5.85 -21.79 -1.44
CA ILE A 2 6.07 -21.38 -2.86
C ILE A 2 6.65 -19.96 -2.93
N TYR A 3 6.93 -19.34 -1.77
CA TYR A 3 7.28 -17.93 -1.71
C TYR A 3 8.78 -17.63 -1.93
N ASN A 4 9.66 -18.62 -1.83
CA ASN A 4 11.11 -18.43 -2.00
C ASN A 4 11.52 -17.95 -3.39
N ASP A 5 10.73 -18.28 -4.43
CA ASP A 5 10.98 -17.82 -5.79
C ASP A 5 10.46 -16.39 -6.04
N LEU A 6 9.51 -15.93 -5.21
CA LEU A 6 8.93 -14.58 -5.29
C LEU A 6 9.72 -13.56 -4.46
N PHE A 7 10.18 -13.98 -3.27
CA PHE A 7 10.87 -13.14 -2.31
C PHE A 7 12.24 -13.73 -2.01
N ILE A 8 13.24 -13.18 -2.69
CA ILE A 8 14.62 -13.67 -2.57
C ILE A 8 15.19 -13.15 -1.24
N GLU A 9 15.72 -14.03 -0.42
CA GLU A 9 16.29 -13.71 0.90
C GLU A 9 17.31 -12.55 0.82
N GLN A 10 18.13 -12.54 -0.22
CA GLN A 10 19.09 -11.46 -0.44
C GLN A 10 18.41 -10.11 -0.66
N GLU A 11 17.26 -10.05 -1.36
CA GLU A 11 16.48 -8.83 -1.54
C GLU A 11 15.88 -8.37 -0.21
N CYS A 12 15.34 -9.29 0.59
CA CYS A 12 14.84 -8.99 1.93
C CYS A 12 15.93 -8.41 2.82
N ASN A 13 17.09 -9.04 2.86
CA ASN A 13 18.24 -8.57 3.65
C ASN A 13 18.69 -7.18 3.21
N ALA A 14 18.74 -6.90 1.90
CA ALA A 14 19.10 -5.60 1.37
C ALA A 14 18.08 -4.51 1.77
N ILE A 15 16.78 -4.81 1.70
CA ILE A 15 15.73 -3.89 2.11
C ILE A 15 15.77 -3.62 3.61
N GLN A 16 15.92 -4.64 4.43
CA GLN A 16 16.02 -4.49 5.89
C GLN A 16 17.26 -3.68 6.29
N ALA A 17 18.38 -3.85 5.58
CA ALA A 17 19.58 -3.05 5.79
C ALA A 17 19.42 -1.59 5.32
N TRP A 18 18.56 -1.34 4.35
CA TRP A 18 18.27 -0.01 3.85
C TRP A 18 17.38 0.81 4.79
N TYR A 19 16.39 0.22 5.44
CA TYR A 19 15.43 0.95 6.28
C TYR A 19 16.10 1.90 7.30
N PRO A 20 17.12 1.49 8.08
CA PRO A 20 17.73 2.39 9.05
C PRO A 20 18.53 3.53 8.40
N THR A 21 18.89 3.44 7.13
CA THR A 21 19.65 4.47 6.40
C THR A 21 18.76 5.58 5.83
N TYR A 22 17.46 5.36 5.78
CA TYR A 22 16.50 6.32 5.30
C TYR A 22 15.66 6.86 6.47
N GLU A 23 15.87 8.13 6.82
CA GLU A 23 15.32 8.78 8.01
C GLU A 23 13.84 8.46 8.27
N ARG A 24 12.99 8.62 7.25
CA ARG A 24 11.55 8.36 7.40
C ARG A 24 11.18 6.89 7.61
N ALA A 25 11.99 5.97 7.11
CA ALA A 25 11.82 4.55 7.39
C ALA A 25 12.31 4.25 8.81
N ALA A 26 13.46 4.76 9.20
CA ALA A 26 14.02 4.61 10.53
C ALA A 26 13.04 5.07 11.61
N GLU A 27 12.41 6.25 11.46
CA GLU A 27 11.37 6.73 12.37
C GLU A 27 10.21 5.72 12.54
N LYS A 28 9.79 5.08 11.46
CA LYS A 28 8.72 4.06 11.54
C LYS A 28 9.16 2.79 12.26
N LEU A 29 10.43 2.41 12.14
CA LEU A 29 10.97 1.28 12.88
C LEU A 29 11.01 1.54 14.40
N GLU A 30 11.19 2.79 14.82
CA GLU A 30 11.16 3.14 16.25
C GLU A 30 9.83 2.81 16.92
N TYR A 31 8.71 2.88 16.18
CA TYR A 31 7.39 2.49 16.70
C TYR A 31 7.28 1.01 17.06
N ARG A 32 8.20 0.14 16.62
CA ARG A 32 8.29 -1.26 17.04
C ARG A 32 8.65 -1.41 18.51
N GLN A 33 9.23 -0.39 19.12
CA GLN A 33 9.55 -0.36 20.57
C GLN A 33 8.31 -0.16 21.46
N LEU A 34 7.20 0.29 20.87
CA LEU A 34 5.94 0.43 21.58
C LEU A 34 5.27 -0.93 21.76
N PRO A 35 4.63 -1.18 22.93
CA PRO A 35 3.90 -2.43 23.11
C PRO A 35 2.81 -2.59 22.06
N PRO A 36 2.69 -3.77 21.43
CA PRO A 36 1.67 -4.02 20.43
C PRO A 36 0.28 -3.97 21.07
N ARG A 37 -0.69 -3.50 20.31
CA ARG A 37 -2.11 -3.47 20.70
C ARG A 37 -2.97 -3.98 19.56
N LYS A 38 -4.05 -4.66 19.89
CA LYS A 38 -5.05 -5.03 18.87
C LYS A 38 -5.64 -3.78 18.24
N VAL A 39 -5.82 -3.82 16.92
CA VAL A 39 -6.44 -2.72 16.17
C VAL A 39 -7.52 -3.26 15.25
N LYS A 40 -8.56 -2.48 14.99
CA LYS A 40 -9.59 -2.88 14.02
C LYS A 40 -9.00 -2.87 12.61
N THR A 41 -8.37 -1.77 12.23
CA THR A 41 -7.87 -1.57 10.85
C THR A 41 -6.41 -1.16 10.85
N LEU A 42 -5.60 -1.86 10.07
CA LEU A 42 -4.20 -1.54 9.81
C LEU A 42 -4.01 -1.23 8.32
N PHE A 43 -3.40 -0.07 8.01
CA PHE A 43 -2.96 0.27 6.66
C PHE A 43 -1.50 -0.09 6.49
N TYR A 44 -1.21 -0.92 5.49
CA TYR A 44 0.07 -1.52 5.20
C TYR A 44 0.54 -1.15 3.80
N GLY A 45 1.66 -0.45 3.69
CA GLY A 45 2.05 0.06 2.39
C GLY A 45 3.29 0.94 2.34
N ASP A 46 3.35 1.74 1.29
CA ASP A 46 4.47 2.60 0.94
C ASP A 46 4.30 4.08 1.37
N SER A 47 4.87 5.02 0.60
CA SER A 47 4.80 6.46 0.89
C SER A 47 3.39 7.04 0.80
N ILE A 48 2.52 6.50 -0.02
CA ILE A 48 1.12 6.94 -0.11
C ILE A 48 0.42 6.60 1.20
N THR A 49 0.58 5.38 1.68
CA THR A 49 0.07 4.97 2.99
C THR A 49 0.68 5.79 4.12
N TYR A 50 2.01 5.97 4.13
CA TYR A 50 2.72 6.75 5.15
C TYR A 50 2.15 8.16 5.32
N ASN A 51 1.91 8.86 4.21
CA ASN A 51 1.41 10.25 4.22
C ASN A 51 -0.10 10.35 4.45
N PHE A 52 -0.84 9.24 4.44
CA PHE A 52 -2.27 9.25 4.73
C PHE A 52 -2.50 9.41 6.23
N GLN A 53 -2.77 10.63 6.68
CA GLN A 53 -3.06 10.96 8.09
C GLN A 53 -4.48 10.50 8.45
N ILE A 54 -4.71 9.20 8.35
CA ILE A 54 -6.05 8.60 8.35
C ILE A 54 -6.84 8.89 9.62
N ASN A 55 -6.18 8.99 10.77
CA ASN A 55 -6.84 9.31 12.04
C ASN A 55 -7.44 10.72 12.07
N GLU A 56 -6.92 11.65 11.25
CA GLU A 56 -7.50 13.00 11.11
C GLU A 56 -8.80 12.98 10.31
N PHE A 57 -8.90 12.07 9.32
CA PHE A 57 -10.11 11.93 8.51
C PHE A 57 -11.23 11.17 9.22
N PHE A 58 -10.90 10.30 10.17
CA PHE A 58 -11.84 9.43 10.86
C PHE A 58 -11.65 9.50 12.38
N PRO A 59 -11.97 10.64 13.01
CA PRO A 59 -11.83 10.80 14.45
C PRO A 59 -12.71 9.78 15.20
N GLY A 60 -12.13 9.14 16.21
CA GLY A 60 -12.83 8.13 17.01
C GLY A 60 -12.67 6.68 16.51
N ILE A 61 -12.07 6.49 15.33
CA ILE A 61 -11.74 5.14 14.82
C ILE A 61 -10.26 4.86 15.08
N SER A 62 -9.95 3.67 15.61
CA SER A 62 -8.57 3.27 15.87
C SER A 62 -7.94 2.65 14.63
N PHE A 63 -7.24 3.46 13.86
CA PHE A 63 -6.37 2.99 12.78
C PHE A 63 -4.91 2.87 13.22
N LEU A 64 -4.20 1.94 12.58
CA LEU A 64 -2.75 1.87 12.64
C LEU A 64 -2.18 2.02 11.24
N ASN A 65 -1.31 3.02 11.06
CA ASN A 65 -0.62 3.27 9.81
C ASN A 65 0.80 2.70 9.87
N ARG A 66 1.06 1.67 9.05
CA ARG A 66 2.34 1.00 8.85
C ARG A 66 2.87 1.21 7.43
N GLY A 67 2.69 2.40 6.87
CA GLY A 67 3.34 2.83 5.65
C GLY A 67 4.80 3.18 5.87
N ILE A 68 5.69 2.75 4.97
CA ILE A 68 7.11 3.15 4.93
C ILE A 68 7.40 3.76 3.55
N PRO A 69 7.87 5.04 3.48
CA PRO A 69 8.18 5.66 2.20
C PRO A 69 9.28 4.91 1.45
N GLY A 70 9.07 4.71 0.13
CA GLY A 70 10.02 3.97 -0.71
C GLY A 70 9.87 2.46 -0.67
N ASP A 71 8.97 1.94 0.16
CA ASP A 71 8.79 0.49 0.32
C ASP A 71 8.19 -0.18 -0.92
N SER A 72 8.50 -1.44 -1.10
CA SER A 72 8.04 -2.30 -2.20
C SER A 72 7.23 -3.49 -1.67
N LEU A 73 6.66 -4.28 -2.57
CA LEU A 73 5.99 -5.53 -2.18
C LEU A 73 6.94 -6.50 -1.45
N THR A 74 8.21 -6.55 -1.87
CA THR A 74 9.22 -7.35 -1.16
C THR A 74 9.45 -6.82 0.26
N GLY A 75 9.51 -5.49 0.43
CA GLY A 75 9.63 -4.89 1.75
C GLY A 75 8.42 -5.17 2.65
N LEU A 76 7.22 -5.08 2.10
CA LEU A 76 6.01 -5.47 2.84
C LEU A 76 6.10 -6.92 3.34
N TYR A 77 6.48 -7.85 2.47
CA TYR A 77 6.66 -9.25 2.85
C TYR A 77 7.67 -9.41 4.00
N CYS A 78 8.85 -8.78 3.87
CA CYS A 78 9.97 -8.96 4.82
C CYS A 78 9.70 -8.39 6.23
N ARG A 79 8.67 -7.56 6.40
CA ARG A 79 8.33 -6.93 7.70
C ARG A 79 6.97 -7.34 8.27
N LEU A 80 6.32 -8.38 7.73
CA LEU A 80 5.02 -8.87 8.23
C LEU A 80 5.06 -9.23 9.72
N GLU A 81 6.10 -9.96 10.12
CA GLU A 81 6.24 -10.45 11.49
C GLU A 81 6.40 -9.33 12.52
N GLU A 82 7.01 -8.21 12.13
CA GLU A 82 7.33 -7.12 13.05
C GLU A 82 6.29 -5.99 13.01
N ASP A 83 5.73 -5.70 11.83
CA ASP A 83 4.90 -4.53 11.61
C ASP A 83 3.40 -4.83 11.48
N LEU A 84 3.00 -6.10 11.32
CA LEU A 84 1.61 -6.46 11.15
C LEU A 84 1.13 -7.48 12.19
N TYR A 85 1.76 -8.63 12.28
CA TYR A 85 1.27 -9.74 13.12
C TYR A 85 1.10 -9.42 14.60
N PRO A 86 1.99 -8.63 15.25
CA PRO A 86 1.84 -8.29 16.67
C PRO A 86 0.57 -7.50 16.99
N TYR A 87 0.01 -6.80 15.99
CA TYR A 87 -1.17 -5.94 16.15
C TYR A 87 -2.49 -6.67 15.95
N GLN A 88 -2.46 -7.89 15.43
CA GLN A 88 -3.64 -8.75 15.19
C GLN A 88 -4.83 -7.95 14.61
N PRO A 89 -4.65 -7.22 13.49
CA PRO A 89 -5.72 -6.41 12.95
C PRO A 89 -6.88 -7.29 12.46
N GLU A 90 -8.12 -6.81 12.65
CA GLU A 90 -9.28 -7.49 12.08
C GLU A 90 -9.32 -7.34 10.56
N GLN A 91 -8.82 -6.21 10.05
CA GLN A 91 -8.75 -5.92 8.63
C GLN A 91 -7.50 -5.12 8.26
N VAL A 92 -7.00 -5.37 7.07
CA VAL A 92 -5.80 -4.74 6.50
C VAL A 92 -6.10 -4.15 5.14
N GLY A 93 -5.84 -2.85 4.99
CA GLY A 93 -5.78 -2.19 3.69
C GLY A 93 -4.35 -2.21 3.15
N MET A 94 -4.11 -2.94 2.06
CA MET A 94 -2.78 -3.08 1.47
C MET A 94 -2.61 -2.17 0.25
N LEU A 95 -1.81 -1.11 0.38
CA LEU A 95 -1.54 -0.11 -0.65
C LEU A 95 -0.03 0.08 -0.84
N ALA A 96 0.53 -0.56 -1.86
CA ALA A 96 1.91 -0.44 -2.29
C ALA A 96 2.03 -0.80 -3.77
N GLY A 97 3.22 -0.71 -4.36
CA GLY A 97 3.51 -1.21 -5.70
C GLY A 97 4.12 -0.20 -6.65
N SER A 98 3.93 1.10 -6.43
CA SER A 98 4.52 2.13 -7.29
C SER A 98 6.07 2.09 -7.30
N ASN A 99 6.70 1.69 -6.19
CA ASN A 99 8.17 1.62 -6.09
C ASN A 99 8.78 0.41 -6.80
N GLY A 100 7.99 -0.64 -7.05
CA GLY A 100 8.42 -1.83 -7.79
C GLY A 100 7.77 -1.95 -9.18
N ILE A 101 7.20 -0.88 -9.72
CA ILE A 101 6.36 -0.94 -10.93
C ILE A 101 7.10 -1.36 -12.20
N SER A 102 8.42 -1.32 -12.23
CA SER A 102 9.22 -1.85 -13.34
C SER A 102 9.22 -3.38 -13.41
N GLU A 103 8.89 -4.07 -12.31
CA GLU A 103 8.78 -5.54 -12.27
C GLU A 103 7.59 -6.04 -13.09
N GLU A 104 7.66 -7.25 -13.65
CA GLU A 104 6.57 -7.82 -14.45
C GLU A 104 5.25 -7.95 -13.68
N ASN A 105 4.11 -7.64 -14.34
CA ASN A 105 2.79 -7.63 -13.70
C ASN A 105 2.41 -8.99 -13.10
N GLU A 106 2.77 -10.09 -13.77
CA GLU A 106 2.55 -11.45 -13.26
C GLU A 106 3.25 -11.68 -11.92
N ARG A 107 4.51 -11.22 -11.83
CA ARG A 107 5.30 -11.36 -10.61
C ARG A 107 4.78 -10.44 -9.51
N MET A 108 4.43 -9.19 -9.85
CA MET A 108 3.79 -8.27 -8.89
C MET A 108 2.48 -8.83 -8.35
N LEU A 109 1.60 -9.35 -9.22
CA LEU A 109 0.32 -9.93 -8.80
C LEU A 109 0.52 -11.14 -7.89
N ALA A 110 1.48 -12.01 -8.22
CA ALA A 110 1.83 -13.15 -7.38
C ALA A 110 2.36 -12.71 -6.00
N LYS A 111 3.15 -11.65 -5.92
CA LYS A 111 3.59 -11.05 -4.65
C LYS A 111 2.42 -10.50 -3.84
N TYR A 112 1.47 -9.78 -4.47
CA TYR A 112 0.25 -9.33 -3.80
C TYR A 112 -0.53 -10.49 -3.22
N GLU A 113 -0.74 -11.54 -4.01
CA GLU A 113 -1.47 -12.74 -3.58
C GLU A 113 -0.76 -13.42 -2.41
N ALA A 114 0.54 -13.63 -2.49
CA ALA A 114 1.32 -14.27 -1.44
C ALA A 114 1.26 -13.50 -0.10
N ILE A 115 1.43 -12.17 -0.14
CA ILE A 115 1.36 -11.32 1.06
C ILE A 115 -0.06 -11.36 1.65
N ALA A 116 -1.08 -11.20 0.80
CA ALA A 116 -2.47 -11.20 1.24
C ALA A 116 -2.91 -12.55 1.82
N ASP A 117 -2.40 -13.66 1.28
CA ASP A 117 -2.64 -14.99 1.83
C ASP A 117 -2.06 -15.12 3.23
N LEU A 118 -0.80 -14.73 3.44
CA LEU A 118 -0.15 -14.75 4.75
C LEU A 118 -0.90 -13.91 5.77
N ILE A 119 -1.38 -12.72 5.37
CA ILE A 119 -2.19 -11.85 6.23
C ILE A 119 -3.53 -12.52 6.57
N THR A 120 -4.15 -13.18 5.60
CA THR A 120 -5.42 -13.89 5.79
C THR A 120 -5.25 -15.12 6.69
N GLU A 121 -4.16 -15.88 6.52
CA GLU A 121 -3.79 -17.01 7.37
C GLU A 121 -3.59 -16.60 8.84
N HIS A 122 -3.15 -15.35 9.07
CA HIS A 122 -3.07 -14.75 10.40
C HIS A 122 -4.40 -14.22 10.95
N GLY A 123 -5.50 -14.41 10.23
CA GLY A 123 -6.86 -14.12 10.70
C GLY A 123 -7.39 -12.74 10.33
N SER A 124 -6.70 -11.96 9.52
CA SER A 124 -7.16 -10.63 9.08
C SER A 124 -7.92 -10.70 7.75
N LYS A 125 -8.97 -9.88 7.61
CA LYS A 125 -9.58 -9.60 6.31
C LYS A 125 -8.65 -8.68 5.50
N VAL A 126 -8.39 -9.00 4.24
CA VAL A 126 -7.53 -8.19 3.37
C VAL A 126 -8.35 -7.43 2.34
N TYR A 127 -8.10 -6.13 2.23
CA TYR A 127 -8.55 -5.27 1.14
C TYR A 127 -7.33 -4.88 0.29
N LEU A 128 -7.33 -5.28 -0.97
CA LEU A 128 -6.33 -4.80 -1.92
C LEU A 128 -6.72 -3.39 -2.36
N CYS A 129 -5.77 -2.45 -2.28
CA CYS A 129 -5.99 -1.08 -2.72
C CYS A 129 -5.31 -0.88 -4.07
N SER A 130 -5.98 -0.18 -4.99
CA SER A 130 -5.38 0.15 -6.29
C SER A 130 -4.12 1.01 -6.14
N ILE A 131 -3.11 0.75 -6.96
CA ILE A 131 -1.98 1.66 -7.15
C ILE A 131 -2.53 2.94 -7.78
N LEU A 132 -2.11 4.10 -7.28
CA LEU A 132 -2.59 5.39 -7.78
C LEU A 132 -2.13 5.64 -9.21
N PRO A 133 -2.86 6.46 -9.98
CA PRO A 133 -2.42 6.90 -11.30
C PRO A 133 -1.17 7.77 -11.19
N LEU A 134 -0.46 7.89 -12.30
CA LEU A 134 0.74 8.72 -12.43
C LEU A 134 0.46 9.91 -13.35
N ARG A 135 1.30 10.95 -13.22
CA ARG A 135 1.38 12.08 -14.11
C ARG A 135 2.84 12.39 -14.42
N HIS A 136 3.11 13.08 -15.51
CA HIS A 136 4.45 13.62 -15.74
C HIS A 136 4.88 14.51 -14.58
N GLY A 137 6.08 14.32 -14.08
CA GLY A 137 6.62 15.00 -12.90
C GLY A 137 8.05 15.48 -13.10
N ASP A 138 8.54 16.27 -12.13
CA ASP A 138 9.80 16.99 -12.25
C ASP A 138 11.04 16.12 -12.05
N GLN A 139 10.97 15.04 -11.25
CA GLN A 139 12.17 14.31 -10.81
C GLN A 139 12.20 12.85 -11.23
N TRP A 140 11.08 12.16 -11.22
CA TRP A 140 10.98 10.73 -11.47
C TRP A 140 9.86 10.49 -12.46
N ASP A 141 10.11 10.67 -13.74
CA ASP A 141 9.07 10.41 -14.74
C ASP A 141 8.76 8.91 -14.82
N ARG A 142 7.87 8.48 -13.92
CA ARG A 142 7.30 7.14 -13.88
C ARG A 142 6.09 7.00 -14.78
N PHE A 143 5.69 8.06 -15.46
CA PHE A 143 4.50 8.08 -16.30
C PHE A 143 4.49 6.99 -17.37
N GLN A 144 5.65 6.58 -17.86
CA GLN A 144 5.80 5.43 -18.76
C GLN A 144 5.16 4.13 -18.23
N PHE A 145 4.87 4.02 -16.93
CA PHE A 145 4.25 2.85 -16.33
C PHE A 145 2.73 3.01 -16.12
N GLN A 146 2.10 4.08 -16.60
CA GLN A 146 0.67 4.33 -16.37
C GLN A 146 -0.21 3.18 -16.88
N ASP A 147 -0.04 2.76 -18.12
CA ASP A 147 -0.82 1.65 -18.70
C ASP A 147 -0.62 0.33 -17.94
N LYS A 148 0.60 0.13 -17.45
CA LYS A 148 0.96 -1.03 -16.66
C LYS A 148 0.23 -1.05 -15.31
N ILE A 149 0.11 0.10 -14.66
CA ILE A 149 -0.65 0.27 -13.42
C ILE A 149 -2.13 -0.05 -13.66
N VAL A 150 -2.72 0.51 -14.71
CA VAL A 150 -4.13 0.25 -15.07
C VAL A 150 -4.38 -1.25 -15.27
N ALA A 151 -3.52 -1.92 -16.04
CA ALA A 151 -3.62 -3.36 -16.28
C ALA A 151 -3.47 -4.18 -14.98
N LEU A 152 -2.53 -3.81 -14.11
CA LEU A 152 -2.31 -4.48 -12.83
C LEU A 152 -3.49 -4.27 -11.88
N ASN A 153 -3.99 -3.05 -11.74
CA ASN A 153 -5.15 -2.72 -10.90
C ASN A 153 -6.39 -3.55 -11.30
N LYS A 154 -6.64 -3.71 -12.59
CA LYS A 154 -7.73 -4.55 -13.08
C LYS A 154 -7.59 -6.00 -12.58
N ARG A 155 -6.41 -6.57 -12.70
CA ARG A 155 -6.12 -7.94 -12.23
C ARG A 155 -6.22 -8.07 -10.70
N MET A 156 -5.75 -7.05 -9.98
CA MET A 156 -5.88 -7.00 -8.52
C MET A 156 -7.34 -6.96 -8.07
N ALA A 157 -8.19 -6.20 -8.78
CA ALA A 157 -9.62 -6.15 -8.50
C ALA A 157 -10.30 -7.51 -8.73
N GLU A 158 -9.94 -8.22 -9.81
CA GLU A 158 -10.42 -9.57 -10.09
C GLU A 158 -9.96 -10.58 -9.03
N LEU A 159 -8.70 -10.49 -8.60
CA LEU A 159 -8.13 -11.31 -7.53
C LEU A 159 -8.86 -11.06 -6.20
N ALA A 160 -9.01 -9.79 -5.81
CA ALA A 160 -9.67 -9.40 -4.58
C ALA A 160 -11.12 -9.91 -4.51
N LYS A 161 -11.86 -9.76 -5.61
CA LYS A 161 -13.25 -10.25 -5.72
C LYS A 161 -13.38 -11.76 -5.51
N ARG A 162 -12.38 -12.54 -5.92
CA ARG A 162 -12.41 -13.99 -5.81
C ARG A 162 -11.96 -14.52 -4.44
N LYS A 163 -11.04 -13.80 -3.78
CA LYS A 163 -10.24 -14.41 -2.72
C LYS A 163 -10.21 -13.61 -1.41
N TYR A 164 -10.44 -12.30 -1.47
CA TYR A 164 -10.27 -11.42 -0.31
C TYR A 164 -11.54 -10.67 0.07
N ALA A 165 -11.44 -9.79 1.07
CA ALA A 165 -12.57 -9.02 1.57
C ALA A 165 -13.07 -7.98 0.57
N GLY A 166 -12.19 -7.44 -0.27
CA GLY A 166 -12.57 -6.50 -1.33
C GLY A 166 -11.40 -5.79 -1.98
N PHE A 167 -11.74 -4.90 -2.90
CA PHE A 167 -10.84 -4.01 -3.60
C PHE A 167 -11.25 -2.56 -3.33
N ILE A 168 -10.29 -1.72 -2.97
CA ILE A 168 -10.52 -0.30 -2.73
C ILE A 168 -9.91 0.47 -3.89
N ASP A 169 -10.76 1.07 -4.72
CA ASP A 169 -10.33 1.77 -5.93
C ASP A 169 -10.02 3.25 -5.66
N TYR A 170 -8.84 3.51 -5.13
CA TYR A 170 -8.33 4.86 -4.99
C TYR A 170 -7.88 5.47 -6.32
N HIS A 171 -7.46 4.62 -7.30
CA HIS A 171 -7.01 5.06 -8.61
C HIS A 171 -8.07 5.93 -9.29
N SER A 172 -9.29 5.39 -9.45
CA SER A 172 -10.39 6.11 -10.10
C SER A 172 -10.78 7.40 -9.37
N ALA A 173 -10.62 7.44 -8.04
CA ALA A 173 -10.99 8.61 -7.24
C ALA A 173 -10.07 9.83 -7.44
N VAL A 174 -8.83 9.60 -7.88
CA VAL A 174 -7.83 10.65 -8.07
C VAL A 174 -7.38 10.79 -9.52
N SER A 175 -8.00 10.05 -10.46
CA SER A 175 -7.76 10.19 -11.89
C SER A 175 -8.54 11.36 -12.48
N ASP A 176 -8.00 11.97 -13.53
CA ASP A 176 -8.73 12.83 -14.44
C ASP A 176 -9.49 12.04 -15.51
N GLU A 177 -10.10 12.73 -16.47
CA GLU A 177 -10.85 12.13 -17.57
C GLU A 177 -10.00 11.30 -18.54
N THR A 178 -8.68 11.47 -18.54
CA THR A 178 -7.72 10.70 -19.35
C THR A 178 -7.21 9.46 -18.60
N GLY A 179 -7.52 9.34 -17.31
CA GLY A 179 -7.05 8.27 -16.43
C GLY A 179 -5.69 8.54 -15.79
N GLU A 180 -5.11 9.73 -16.00
CA GLU A 180 -3.90 10.18 -15.33
C GLU A 180 -4.21 10.74 -13.93
N LEU A 181 -3.19 10.88 -13.10
CA LEU A 181 -3.34 11.58 -11.81
C LEU A 181 -3.78 13.02 -12.06
N ASP A 182 -4.97 13.36 -11.58
CA ASP A 182 -5.56 14.69 -11.77
C ASP A 182 -4.62 15.77 -11.17
N GLU A 183 -4.35 16.82 -11.95
CA GLU A 183 -3.45 17.91 -11.57
C GLU A 183 -3.80 18.54 -10.22
N LYS A 184 -5.09 18.69 -9.92
CA LYS A 184 -5.55 19.21 -8.62
C LYS A 184 -5.16 18.35 -7.42
N PHE A 185 -4.88 17.06 -7.65
CA PHE A 185 -4.45 16.09 -6.65
C PHE A 185 -2.95 15.81 -6.67
N ALA A 186 -2.26 16.12 -7.77
CA ALA A 186 -0.87 15.81 -7.98
C ALA A 186 0.09 16.73 -7.19
N LYS A 187 1.17 16.13 -6.67
CA LYS A 187 2.37 16.89 -6.31
C LYS A 187 3.29 17.03 -7.53
N PRO A 188 4.27 17.96 -7.52
CA PRO A 188 5.15 18.20 -8.65
C PRO A 188 5.91 16.96 -9.16
N ASP A 189 6.13 15.97 -8.30
CA ASP A 189 6.81 14.71 -8.69
C ASP A 189 5.94 13.76 -9.55
N GLY A 190 4.67 14.08 -9.76
CA GLY A 190 3.74 13.30 -10.57
C GLY A 190 3.36 11.92 -10.01
N THR A 191 3.77 11.62 -8.79
CA THR A 191 3.54 10.33 -8.10
C THR A 191 2.77 10.48 -6.80
N HIS A 192 3.16 11.46 -5.98
CA HIS A 192 2.52 11.71 -4.70
C HIS A 192 1.33 12.64 -4.85
N ILE A 193 0.40 12.54 -3.90
CA ILE A 193 -0.84 13.33 -3.91
C ILE A 193 -0.84 14.41 -2.84
N THR A 194 -1.64 15.43 -3.09
CA THR A 194 -1.89 16.54 -2.18
C THR A 194 -2.87 16.14 -1.06
N PHE A 195 -3.10 17.03 -0.11
CA PHE A 195 -4.17 16.88 0.89
C PHE A 195 -5.54 16.63 0.24
N HIS A 196 -5.87 17.31 -0.84
CA HIS A 196 -7.14 17.09 -1.55
C HIS A 196 -7.24 15.68 -2.17
N GLY A 197 -6.13 15.12 -2.64
CA GLY A 197 -6.08 13.72 -3.06
C GLY A 197 -6.38 12.75 -1.91
N TYR A 198 -5.84 13.02 -0.71
CA TYR A 198 -6.18 12.21 0.47
C TYR A 198 -7.63 12.39 0.92
N CYS A 199 -8.24 13.57 0.74
CA CYS A 199 -9.69 13.74 0.95
C CYS A 199 -10.50 12.81 0.03
N ALA A 200 -10.14 12.75 -1.25
CA ALA A 200 -10.81 11.85 -2.21
C ALA A 200 -10.63 10.36 -1.81
N MET A 201 -9.43 9.95 -1.40
CA MET A 201 -9.19 8.59 -0.89
C MET A 201 -10.01 8.29 0.38
N ALA A 202 -10.13 9.25 1.29
CA ALA A 202 -10.93 9.07 2.51
C ALA A 202 -12.42 8.84 2.21
N GLU A 203 -12.99 9.54 1.23
CA GLU A 203 -14.38 9.31 0.80
C GLU A 203 -14.57 7.91 0.20
N VAL A 204 -13.62 7.43 -0.60
CA VAL A 204 -13.66 6.03 -1.12
C VAL A 204 -13.60 5.04 0.03
N LEU A 205 -12.68 5.22 0.96
CA LEU A 205 -12.51 4.32 2.10
C LEU A 205 -13.77 4.21 2.93
N LYS A 206 -14.42 5.33 3.23
CA LYS A 206 -15.68 5.41 4.00
C LYS A 206 -16.80 4.56 3.40
N ASN A 207 -16.81 4.43 2.07
CA ASN A 207 -17.84 3.69 1.34
C ASN A 207 -17.44 2.24 1.02
N SER A 208 -16.18 1.85 1.26
CA SER A 208 -15.63 0.56 0.83
C SER A 208 -15.42 -0.44 1.96
N VAL A 209 -15.31 0.04 3.20
CA VAL A 209 -14.92 -0.78 4.35
C VAL A 209 -15.83 -0.49 5.55
N ASP A 210 -16.19 -1.54 6.30
CA ASP A 210 -16.87 -1.36 7.58
C ASP A 210 -15.88 -0.78 8.62
N LEU A 211 -15.99 0.51 8.83
CA LEU A 211 -15.09 1.26 9.71
C LEU A 211 -15.54 1.23 11.19
N TYR A 212 -16.82 0.93 11.49
CA TYR A 212 -17.43 1.03 12.81
C TYR A 212 -17.73 -0.31 13.48
#